data_4c9807b77cbe8d0535854d085f83affa
#
_entry.id   4c9807b77cbe8d0535854d085f83affa
#
_cell.length_a   1.000
_cell.length_b   1.000
_cell.length_c   1.000
_cell.angle_alpha   90.00
_cell.angle_beta   90.00
_cell.angle_gamma   90.00
#
_symmetry.space_group_name_H-M   'P 1'
#
loop_
_entity.id
_entity.type
_entity.pdbx_description
1 polymer ?
#
loop_
_entity_poly.entity_id
_entity_poly.type
_entity_poly.pdbx_seq_one_letter_code
_entity_poly.pdbx_strand_id
1 'polypeptide(L)'
;MHYPSKNKVRMLLVAASMFLLAAGGLQNANADVKQENAVNAERVQKGKVLFSENCQVCHQEGGAGKPGVAPSLTNKELLSAASDRFLLDTIRDGRPDTAMPTFGQLLKDEEIQAIVSYLRSFGTEPVKGGMLDNDRKAMGDPRLGARWFSQVCAGCHGVNGEGYEGSGSGTAIGKSGFLGKASDGFIRYIIKNGRSNTPMRGFAGPTGMANLNEQEIDDIITYLRVLQK
;
A
#
# COMPACT_ATOMS: atom_id res chain seq x y z
N MET A 1 69.54 36.21 6.71
CA MET A 1 68.47 36.25 5.73
C MET A 1 67.86 34.86 5.66
N HIS A 2 66.65 34.68 6.20
CA HIS A 2 65.95 33.37 6.26
C HIS A 2 64.95 33.31 5.09
N TYR A 3 65.21 32.42 4.13
CA TYR A 3 64.29 32.15 3.04
C TYR A 3 63.14 31.22 3.52
N PRO A 4 61.89 31.55 3.31
CA PRO A 4 60.80 30.66 3.71
C PRO A 4 60.70 29.45 2.76
N SER A 5 60.52 28.27 3.36
CA SER A 5 60.44 26.96 2.68
C SER A 5 59.28 26.90 1.70
N LYS A 6 59.57 26.51 0.44
CA LYS A 6 58.59 26.32 -0.65
C LYS A 6 57.46 25.30 -0.37
N ASN A 7 57.58 24.51 0.70
CA ASN A 7 56.63 23.50 1.09
C ASN A 7 55.37 24.02 1.78
N LYS A 8 55.41 25.22 2.41
CA LYS A 8 54.22 25.80 3.06
C LYS A 8 53.21 26.37 2.06
N VAL A 9 53.68 26.84 0.91
CA VAL A 9 52.79 27.42 -0.14
C VAL A 9 52.00 26.32 -0.86
N ARG A 10 52.61 25.14 -1.09
CA ARG A 10 51.89 24.00 -1.73
C ARG A 10 50.80 23.40 -0.87
N MET A 11 50.95 23.40 0.47
CA MET A 11 49.98 22.84 1.40
C MET A 11 48.71 23.72 1.53
N LEU A 12 48.85 25.04 1.39
CA LEU A 12 47.73 25.98 1.43
C LEU A 12 46.85 25.92 0.16
N LEU A 13 47.45 25.67 -1.01
CA LEU A 13 46.70 25.57 -2.28
C LEU A 13 45.88 24.24 -2.38
N VAL A 14 46.39 23.15 -1.83
CA VAL A 14 45.66 21.87 -1.82
C VAL A 14 44.46 21.90 -0.86
N ALA A 15 44.58 22.56 0.30
CA ALA A 15 43.47 22.69 1.25
C ALA A 15 42.34 23.58 0.70
N ALA A 16 42.66 24.64 -0.03
CA ALA A 16 41.62 25.49 -0.66
C ALA A 16 40.88 24.79 -1.78
N SER A 17 41.52 23.91 -2.56
CA SER A 17 40.88 23.16 -3.65
C SER A 17 39.93 22.06 -3.11
N MET A 18 40.23 21.43 -1.97
CA MET A 18 39.36 20.45 -1.34
C MET A 18 38.10 21.09 -0.73
N PHE A 19 38.19 22.31 -0.21
CA PHE A 19 37.01 23.00 0.34
C PHE A 19 36.03 23.46 -0.76
N LEU A 20 36.51 23.87 -1.94
CA LEU A 20 35.67 24.25 -3.07
C LEU A 20 34.90 23.07 -3.69
N LEU A 21 35.48 21.87 -3.72
CA LEU A 21 34.82 20.64 -4.19
C LEU A 21 33.75 20.15 -3.26
N ALA A 22 33.93 20.27 -1.93
CA ALA A 22 32.95 19.88 -0.94
C ALA A 22 31.73 20.82 -0.93
N ALA A 23 31.92 22.11 -1.10
CA ALA A 23 30.82 23.09 -1.16
C ALA A 23 29.95 22.93 -2.42
N GLY A 24 30.54 22.60 -3.57
CA GLY A 24 29.81 22.35 -4.82
C GLY A 24 28.96 21.08 -4.79
N GLY A 25 29.42 20.03 -4.09
CA GLY A 25 28.68 18.78 -3.92
C GLY A 25 27.43 18.93 -3.06
N LEU A 26 27.50 19.72 -1.99
CA LEU A 26 26.36 19.98 -1.09
C LEU A 26 25.28 20.86 -1.75
N GLN A 27 25.66 21.78 -2.62
CA GLN A 27 24.71 22.63 -3.35
C GLN A 27 23.93 21.84 -4.41
N ASN A 28 24.56 20.92 -5.12
CA ASN A 28 23.90 20.05 -6.08
C ASN A 28 22.92 19.08 -5.40
N ALA A 29 23.30 18.44 -4.30
CA ALA A 29 22.44 17.54 -3.55
C ALA A 29 21.17 18.26 -3.04
N ASN A 30 21.29 19.49 -2.56
CA ASN A 30 20.14 20.28 -2.12
C ASN A 30 19.23 20.73 -3.29
N ALA A 31 19.78 20.98 -4.46
CA ALA A 31 19.01 21.31 -5.66
C ALA A 31 18.25 20.08 -6.16
N ASP A 32 18.88 18.92 -6.20
CA ASP A 32 18.28 17.66 -6.62
C ASP A 32 17.12 17.24 -5.70
N VAL A 33 17.29 17.32 -4.38
CA VAL A 33 16.22 17.06 -3.40
C VAL A 33 15.05 18.03 -3.55
N LYS A 34 15.33 19.31 -3.82
CA LYS A 34 14.27 20.30 -4.05
C LYS A 34 13.47 20.01 -5.32
N GLN A 35 14.15 19.61 -6.37
CA GLN A 35 13.52 19.25 -7.65
C GLN A 35 12.71 17.97 -7.54
N GLU A 36 13.20 16.94 -6.85
CA GLU A 36 12.49 15.72 -6.59
C GLU A 36 11.21 15.96 -5.77
N ASN A 37 11.29 16.77 -4.71
CA ASN A 37 10.14 17.17 -3.91
C ASN A 37 9.09 17.95 -4.72
N ALA A 38 9.51 18.83 -5.62
CA ALA A 38 8.60 19.58 -6.49
C ALA A 38 7.88 18.65 -7.49
N VAL A 39 8.60 17.73 -8.13
CA VAL A 39 8.04 16.73 -9.04
C VAL A 39 7.05 15.82 -8.31
N ASN A 40 7.37 15.42 -7.09
CA ASN A 40 6.47 14.60 -6.27
C ASN A 40 5.19 15.39 -5.89
N ALA A 41 5.30 16.65 -5.51
CA ALA A 41 4.15 17.49 -5.18
C ALA A 41 3.23 17.70 -6.39
N GLU A 42 3.79 17.95 -7.58
CA GLU A 42 3.03 18.07 -8.83
C GLU A 42 2.29 16.76 -9.16
N ARG A 43 2.97 15.61 -9.03
CA ARG A 43 2.37 14.29 -9.23
C ARG A 43 1.20 14.03 -8.27
N VAL A 44 1.37 14.37 -6.99
CA VAL A 44 0.30 14.25 -5.98
C VAL A 44 -0.89 15.13 -6.33
N GLN A 45 -0.64 16.37 -6.77
CA GLN A 45 -1.73 17.28 -7.17
C GLN A 45 -2.47 16.78 -8.43
N LYS A 46 -1.76 16.28 -9.44
CA LYS A 46 -2.35 15.62 -10.61
C LYS A 46 -3.20 14.41 -10.17
N GLY A 47 -2.66 13.59 -9.27
CA GLY A 47 -3.38 12.43 -8.74
C GLY A 47 -4.65 12.79 -7.99
N LYS A 48 -4.66 13.90 -7.24
CA LYS A 48 -5.84 14.43 -6.56
C LYS A 48 -6.95 14.79 -7.55
N VAL A 49 -6.63 15.47 -8.65
CA VAL A 49 -7.61 15.82 -9.69
C VAL A 49 -8.19 14.56 -10.32
N LEU A 50 -7.33 13.64 -10.78
CA LEU A 50 -7.75 12.39 -11.40
C LEU A 50 -8.60 11.52 -10.45
N PHE A 51 -8.24 11.48 -9.16
CA PHE A 51 -9.04 10.78 -8.15
C PHE A 51 -10.42 11.41 -7.98
N SER A 52 -10.52 12.74 -7.94
CA SER A 52 -11.79 13.45 -7.86
C SER A 52 -12.70 13.15 -9.04
N GLU A 53 -12.15 13.09 -10.22
CA GLU A 53 -12.90 12.86 -11.46
C GLU A 53 -13.37 11.40 -11.63
N ASN A 54 -12.56 10.42 -11.19
CA ASN A 54 -12.76 9.02 -11.53
C ASN A 54 -13.09 8.10 -10.35
N CYS A 55 -12.70 8.45 -9.13
CA CYS A 55 -12.73 7.54 -7.99
C CYS A 55 -13.67 8.01 -6.86
N GLN A 56 -13.79 9.34 -6.69
CA GLN A 56 -14.49 9.96 -5.56
C GLN A 56 -15.98 9.60 -5.50
N VAL A 57 -16.62 9.35 -6.64
CA VAL A 57 -18.05 8.98 -6.69
C VAL A 57 -18.35 7.75 -5.83
N CYS A 58 -17.44 6.79 -5.77
CA CYS A 58 -17.55 5.59 -4.94
C CYS A 58 -16.74 5.69 -3.65
N HIS A 59 -15.47 6.10 -3.75
CA HIS A 59 -14.55 6.12 -2.62
C HIS A 59 -14.63 7.37 -1.74
N GLN A 60 -15.50 8.31 -2.07
CA GLN A 60 -15.73 9.59 -1.40
C GLN A 60 -14.50 10.50 -1.41
N GLU A 61 -14.68 11.75 -1.00
CA GLU A 61 -13.60 12.73 -0.91
C GLU A 61 -12.46 12.20 -0.03
N GLY A 62 -11.23 12.43 -0.48
CA GLY A 62 -10.04 11.96 0.22
C GLY A 62 -9.93 10.43 0.37
N GLY A 63 -10.75 9.65 -0.32
CA GLY A 63 -10.70 8.19 -0.22
C GLY A 63 -11.27 7.64 1.10
N ALA A 64 -12.17 8.38 1.76
CA ALA A 64 -12.75 7.99 3.04
C ALA A 64 -13.55 6.67 2.97
N GLY A 65 -14.08 6.36 1.79
CA GLY A 65 -14.94 5.19 1.54
C GLY A 65 -16.40 5.45 1.91
N LYS A 66 -17.26 4.57 1.42
CA LYS A 66 -18.71 4.58 1.72
C LYS A 66 -19.13 3.16 2.08
N PRO A 67 -19.59 2.91 3.33
CA PRO A 67 -20.05 1.59 3.74
C PRO A 67 -21.08 1.00 2.76
N GLY A 68 -20.92 -0.28 2.41
CA GLY A 68 -21.78 -0.98 1.47
C GLY A 68 -21.58 -0.61 -0.02
N VAL A 69 -20.67 0.31 -0.34
CA VAL A 69 -20.39 0.75 -1.72
C VAL A 69 -18.92 0.56 -2.08
N ALA A 70 -18.02 1.22 -1.34
CA ALA A 70 -16.59 1.15 -1.62
C ALA A 70 -15.78 1.34 -0.34
N PRO A 71 -14.63 0.64 -0.21
CA PRO A 71 -13.80 0.74 1.00
C PRO A 71 -13.10 2.09 1.11
N SER A 72 -12.75 2.44 2.37
CA SER A 72 -11.76 3.46 2.63
C SER A 72 -10.40 3.05 2.03
N LEU A 73 -9.74 3.99 1.37
CA LEU A 73 -8.43 3.83 0.74
C LEU A 73 -7.30 4.47 1.55
N THR A 74 -7.63 5.18 2.62
CA THR A 74 -6.67 6.03 3.35
C THR A 74 -6.44 5.59 4.79
N ASN A 75 -6.89 4.37 5.18
CA ASN A 75 -6.47 3.86 6.48
C ASN A 75 -5.00 3.42 6.46
N LYS A 76 -4.32 3.65 7.57
CA LYS A 76 -2.87 3.49 7.69
C LYS A 76 -2.41 2.05 7.47
N GLU A 77 -3.19 1.05 7.89
CA GLU A 77 -2.85 -0.36 7.71
C GLU A 77 -2.90 -0.76 6.24
N LEU A 78 -3.90 -0.29 5.48
CA LEU A 78 -3.95 -0.52 4.04
C LEU A 78 -2.75 0.14 3.34
N LEU A 79 -2.52 1.42 3.61
CA LEU A 79 -1.43 2.16 2.96
C LEU A 79 -0.05 1.63 3.35
N SER A 80 0.12 1.11 4.57
CA SER A 80 1.35 0.44 4.98
C SER A 80 1.52 -0.93 4.31
N ALA A 81 0.46 -1.75 4.26
CA ALA A 81 0.53 -3.12 3.78
C ALA A 81 0.49 -3.27 2.25
N ALA A 82 -0.22 -2.39 1.56
CA ALA A 82 -0.32 -2.44 0.11
C ALA A 82 1.00 -2.03 -0.55
N SER A 83 1.53 -2.83 -1.48
CA SER A 83 2.60 -2.39 -2.37
C SER A 83 2.06 -1.44 -3.44
N ASP A 84 2.94 -0.65 -4.05
CA ASP A 84 2.55 0.18 -5.20
C ASP A 84 2.04 -0.69 -6.35
N ARG A 85 2.66 -1.84 -6.58
CA ARG A 85 2.19 -2.82 -7.57
C ARG A 85 0.76 -3.25 -7.30
N PHE A 86 0.42 -3.62 -6.06
CA PHE A 86 -0.95 -3.99 -5.70
C PHE A 86 -1.94 -2.86 -5.99
N LEU A 87 -1.59 -1.61 -5.66
CA LEU A 87 -2.45 -0.45 -5.92
C LEU A 87 -2.58 -0.16 -7.42
N LEU A 88 -1.47 -0.14 -8.16
CA LEU A 88 -1.43 0.09 -9.61
C LEU A 88 -2.25 -0.96 -10.37
N ASP A 89 -2.01 -2.24 -10.09
CA ASP A 89 -2.71 -3.34 -10.76
C ASP A 89 -4.19 -3.37 -10.38
N THR A 90 -4.54 -3.00 -9.14
CA THR A 90 -5.95 -2.91 -8.71
C THR A 90 -6.69 -1.79 -9.44
N ILE A 91 -6.07 -0.64 -9.65
CA ILE A 91 -6.69 0.46 -10.41
C ILE A 91 -6.75 0.11 -11.90
N ARG A 92 -5.63 -0.35 -12.47
CA ARG A 92 -5.54 -0.68 -13.91
C ARG A 92 -6.59 -1.71 -14.31
N ASP A 93 -6.65 -2.84 -13.63
CA ASP A 93 -7.46 -3.98 -14.00
C ASP A 93 -8.84 -3.98 -13.35
N GLY A 94 -9.09 -3.08 -12.41
CA GLY A 94 -10.29 -3.11 -11.58
C GLY A 94 -10.35 -4.34 -10.68
N ARG A 95 -11.55 -4.65 -10.24
CA ARG A 95 -11.85 -5.85 -9.44
C ARG A 95 -13.01 -6.60 -10.09
N PRO A 96 -12.72 -7.54 -11.00
CA PRO A 96 -13.75 -8.37 -11.62
C PRO A 96 -14.77 -8.93 -10.62
N ASP A 97 -16.02 -9.03 -11.04
CA ASP A 97 -17.15 -9.45 -10.21
C ASP A 97 -17.43 -8.53 -9.01
N THR A 98 -17.06 -7.26 -9.12
CA THR A 98 -17.43 -6.18 -8.18
C THR A 98 -17.75 -4.89 -8.94
N ALA A 99 -18.30 -3.90 -8.21
CA ALA A 99 -18.62 -2.60 -8.81
C ALA A 99 -17.37 -1.76 -9.22
N MET A 100 -16.14 -2.19 -8.91
CA MET A 100 -14.92 -1.46 -9.28
C MET A 100 -14.49 -1.80 -10.73
N PRO A 101 -14.69 -0.90 -11.71
CA PRO A 101 -14.34 -1.16 -13.09
C PRO A 101 -12.82 -1.10 -13.32
N THR A 102 -12.37 -1.54 -14.51
CA THR A 102 -11.02 -1.33 -15.01
C THR A 102 -10.81 0.13 -15.44
N PHE A 103 -9.70 0.74 -15.05
CA PHE A 103 -9.30 2.08 -15.48
C PHE A 103 -8.15 2.08 -16.49
N GLY A 104 -7.51 0.95 -16.75
CA GLY A 104 -6.37 0.88 -17.67
C GLY A 104 -6.70 1.16 -19.13
N GLN A 105 -7.98 1.18 -19.51
CA GLN A 105 -8.43 1.62 -20.86
C GLN A 105 -8.75 3.12 -20.90
N LEU A 106 -8.98 3.76 -19.77
CA LEU A 106 -9.35 5.16 -19.62
C LEU A 106 -8.15 6.05 -19.25
N LEU A 107 -7.31 5.55 -18.37
CA LEU A 107 -6.17 6.26 -17.80
C LEU A 107 -4.85 5.64 -18.26
N LYS A 108 -3.87 6.49 -18.55
CA LYS A 108 -2.50 6.08 -18.83
C LYS A 108 -1.79 5.61 -17.54
N ASP A 109 -0.75 4.83 -17.68
CA ASP A 109 0.02 4.33 -16.53
C ASP A 109 0.57 5.46 -15.63
N GLU A 110 1.02 6.58 -16.21
CA GLU A 110 1.50 7.75 -15.45
C GLU A 110 0.36 8.43 -14.66
N GLU A 111 -0.86 8.35 -15.16
CA GLU A 111 -2.05 8.90 -14.49
C GLU A 111 -2.48 8.01 -13.33
N ILE A 112 -2.43 6.70 -13.52
CA ILE A 112 -2.65 5.73 -12.43
C ILE A 112 -1.57 5.87 -11.35
N GLN A 113 -0.29 6.06 -11.74
CA GLN A 113 0.80 6.34 -10.80
C GLN A 113 0.58 7.65 -10.02
N ALA A 114 0.03 8.68 -10.67
CA ALA A 114 -0.30 9.92 -9.98
C ALA A 114 -1.40 9.71 -8.93
N ILE A 115 -2.45 8.93 -9.24
CA ILE A 115 -3.49 8.54 -8.28
C ILE A 115 -2.87 7.78 -7.09
N VAL A 116 -1.98 6.82 -7.33
CA VAL A 116 -1.28 6.09 -6.26
C VAL A 116 -0.45 7.05 -5.41
N SER A 117 0.27 8.00 -6.03
CA SER A 117 1.03 9.03 -5.29
C SER A 117 0.12 9.89 -4.40
N TYR A 118 -1.06 10.25 -4.89
CA TYR A 118 -2.06 10.96 -4.08
C TYR A 118 -2.55 10.12 -2.90
N LEU A 119 -2.87 8.84 -3.09
CA LEU A 119 -3.25 7.95 -2.00
C LEU A 119 -2.12 7.79 -0.98
N ARG A 120 -0.87 7.66 -1.44
CA ARG A 120 0.32 7.58 -0.58
C ARG A 120 0.52 8.83 0.28
N SER A 121 0.09 9.99 -0.17
CA SER A 121 0.21 11.23 0.62
C SER A 121 -0.61 11.23 1.92
N PHE A 122 -1.57 10.32 2.07
CA PHE A 122 -2.30 10.12 3.33
C PHE A 122 -1.59 9.13 4.28
N GLY A 123 -0.55 8.43 3.82
CA GLY A 123 0.16 7.44 4.63
C GLY A 123 0.98 8.11 5.73
N THR A 124 0.81 7.64 6.97
CA THR A 124 1.57 8.08 8.14
C THR A 124 2.56 7.03 8.63
N GLU A 125 2.46 5.81 8.11
CA GLU A 125 3.27 4.67 8.49
C GLU A 125 4.21 4.26 7.35
N PRO A 126 5.36 3.65 7.64
CA PRO A 126 6.24 3.10 6.62
C PRO A 126 5.54 2.09 5.72
N VAL A 127 5.81 2.15 4.42
CA VAL A 127 5.27 1.21 3.43
C VAL A 127 6.00 -0.13 3.55
N LYS A 128 5.29 -1.17 3.92
CA LYS A 128 5.78 -2.56 4.09
C LYS A 128 5.45 -3.44 2.87
N GLY A 129 4.65 -2.94 1.93
CA GLY A 129 4.05 -3.71 0.85
C GLY A 129 5.04 -4.57 0.08
N GLY A 130 6.19 -4.03 -0.34
CA GLY A 130 7.21 -4.80 -1.04
C GLY A 130 7.79 -5.97 -0.22
N MET A 131 7.95 -5.80 1.09
CA MET A 131 8.35 -6.87 1.99
C MET A 131 7.24 -7.92 2.14
N LEU A 132 5.99 -7.47 2.30
CA LEU A 132 4.84 -8.37 2.44
C LEU A 132 4.53 -9.13 1.14
N ASP A 133 4.81 -8.57 -0.02
CA ASP A 133 4.67 -9.27 -1.30
C ASP A 133 5.65 -10.46 -1.44
N ASN A 134 6.79 -10.37 -0.77
CA ASN A 134 7.82 -11.42 -0.74
C ASN A 134 7.77 -12.29 0.53
N ASP A 135 6.76 -12.11 1.39
CA ASP A 135 6.59 -12.94 2.59
C ASP A 135 6.26 -14.39 2.21
N ARG A 136 6.46 -15.29 3.17
CA ARG A 136 6.18 -16.72 3.00
C ARG A 136 4.73 -16.97 2.55
N LYS A 137 4.55 -17.97 1.70
CA LYS A 137 3.21 -18.48 1.39
C LYS A 137 2.52 -19.06 2.62
N ALA A 138 1.21 -18.92 2.67
CA ALA A 138 0.43 -19.55 3.71
C ALA A 138 0.44 -21.08 3.53
N MET A 139 0.65 -21.79 4.64
CA MET A 139 0.69 -23.24 4.69
C MET A 139 -0.29 -23.71 5.78
N GLY A 140 -1.57 -23.81 5.42
CA GLY A 140 -2.66 -24.16 6.33
C GLY A 140 -3.57 -25.26 5.77
N ASP A 141 -4.50 -25.73 6.62
CA ASP A 141 -5.59 -26.63 6.22
C ASP A 141 -6.80 -25.78 5.75
N PRO A 142 -7.18 -25.83 4.47
CA PRO A 142 -8.30 -25.04 3.95
C PRO A 142 -9.64 -25.42 4.58
N ARG A 143 -9.79 -26.64 5.13
CA ARG A 143 -11.03 -27.06 5.82
C ARG A 143 -11.14 -26.38 7.19
N LEU A 144 -10.03 -26.25 7.92
CA LEU A 144 -9.98 -25.47 9.15
C LEU A 144 -10.16 -23.99 8.85
N GLY A 145 -9.52 -23.50 7.79
CA GLY A 145 -9.68 -22.12 7.29
C GLY A 145 -11.13 -21.79 6.95
N ALA A 146 -11.87 -22.70 6.30
CA ALA A 146 -13.28 -22.53 6.02
C ALA A 146 -14.12 -22.38 7.29
N ARG A 147 -13.80 -23.14 8.35
CA ARG A 147 -14.49 -23.02 9.64
C ARG A 147 -14.22 -21.66 10.29
N TRP A 148 -12.96 -21.26 10.37
CA TRP A 148 -12.58 -19.95 10.89
C TRP A 148 -13.23 -18.81 10.09
N PHE A 149 -13.15 -18.87 8.76
CA PHE A 149 -13.77 -17.89 7.88
C PHE A 149 -15.27 -17.76 8.15
N SER A 150 -15.98 -18.87 8.23
CA SER A 150 -17.42 -18.91 8.52
C SER A 150 -17.75 -18.25 9.87
N GLN A 151 -16.92 -18.46 10.88
CA GLN A 151 -17.18 -17.97 12.25
C GLN A 151 -16.86 -16.50 12.44
N VAL A 152 -15.77 -15.99 11.79
CA VAL A 152 -15.24 -14.68 12.13
C VAL A 152 -15.14 -13.69 10.95
N CYS A 153 -15.27 -14.16 9.71
CA CYS A 153 -15.13 -13.32 8.51
C CYS A 153 -16.43 -13.18 7.70
N ALA A 154 -17.17 -14.29 7.57
CA ALA A 154 -18.32 -14.39 6.66
C ALA A 154 -19.44 -13.40 6.98
N GLY A 155 -19.64 -13.05 8.26
CA GLY A 155 -20.67 -12.08 8.68
C GLY A 155 -20.52 -10.70 8.02
N CYS A 156 -19.29 -10.31 7.68
CA CYS A 156 -19.02 -9.05 6.98
C CYS A 156 -18.65 -9.25 5.50
N HIS A 157 -17.92 -10.32 5.18
CA HIS A 157 -17.38 -10.53 3.84
C HIS A 157 -18.23 -11.45 2.94
N GLY A 158 -19.36 -11.97 3.45
CA GLY A 158 -20.17 -12.95 2.75
C GLY A 158 -19.62 -14.37 2.90
N VAL A 159 -20.47 -15.40 2.70
CA VAL A 159 -20.13 -16.81 2.96
C VAL A 159 -19.01 -17.36 2.07
N ASN A 160 -18.85 -16.80 0.86
CA ASN A 160 -17.74 -17.11 -0.05
C ASN A 160 -16.85 -15.87 -0.30
N GLY A 161 -16.89 -14.86 0.58
CA GLY A 161 -16.11 -13.64 0.44
C GLY A 161 -16.58 -12.71 -0.66
N GLU A 162 -17.87 -12.72 -1.00
CA GLU A 162 -18.49 -11.87 -2.04
C GLU A 162 -18.51 -10.37 -1.66
N GLY A 163 -18.44 -10.08 -0.38
CA GLY A 163 -18.47 -8.71 0.12
C GLY A 163 -19.83 -8.03 -0.10
N TYR A 164 -19.79 -6.80 -0.57
CA TYR A 164 -20.99 -5.98 -0.80
C TYR A 164 -21.98 -6.61 -1.77
N GLU A 165 -21.52 -7.32 -2.80
CA GLU A 165 -22.35 -8.01 -3.77
C GLU A 165 -23.16 -9.17 -3.12
N GLY A 166 -22.65 -9.76 -2.05
CA GLY A 166 -23.34 -10.75 -1.24
C GLY A 166 -24.12 -10.15 -0.05
N SER A 167 -24.45 -8.87 -0.10
CA SER A 167 -25.09 -8.14 1.02
C SER A 167 -24.23 -8.05 2.29
N GLY A 168 -22.92 -8.31 2.19
CA GLY A 168 -21.97 -8.09 3.27
C GLY A 168 -21.67 -6.63 3.51
N SER A 169 -21.17 -6.29 4.69
CA SER A 169 -20.70 -4.95 5.03
C SER A 169 -19.21 -4.72 4.72
N GLY A 170 -18.50 -5.79 4.38
CA GLY A 170 -17.08 -5.78 4.04
C GLY A 170 -16.83 -5.89 2.53
N THR A 171 -15.58 -5.69 2.13
CA THR A 171 -15.16 -5.82 0.73
C THR A 171 -15.13 -7.27 0.26
N ALA A 172 -15.30 -7.49 -1.05
CA ALA A 172 -15.10 -8.79 -1.68
C ALA A 172 -13.64 -9.26 -1.52
N ILE A 173 -13.41 -10.33 -0.78
CA ILE A 173 -12.07 -10.90 -0.51
C ILE A 173 -11.91 -12.33 -1.03
N GLY A 174 -13.02 -12.98 -1.47
CA GLY A 174 -13.01 -14.29 -2.10
C GLY A 174 -12.91 -14.25 -3.64
N LYS A 175 -12.90 -13.07 -4.24
CA LYS A 175 -12.90 -12.90 -5.70
C LYS A 175 -11.49 -12.89 -6.29
N SER A 176 -11.34 -13.40 -7.53
CA SER A 176 -10.05 -13.46 -8.23
C SER A 176 -9.41 -12.08 -8.42
N GLY A 177 -10.21 -11.03 -8.63
CA GLY A 177 -9.75 -9.66 -8.77
C GLY A 177 -9.00 -9.10 -7.54
N PHE A 178 -9.28 -9.63 -6.34
CA PHE A 178 -8.51 -9.35 -5.14
C PHE A 178 -7.39 -10.38 -4.93
N LEU A 179 -7.74 -11.65 -4.92
CA LEU A 179 -6.84 -12.74 -4.56
C LEU A 179 -5.68 -12.88 -5.56
N GLY A 180 -5.88 -12.54 -6.83
CA GLY A 180 -4.82 -12.54 -7.84
C GLY A 180 -3.76 -11.46 -7.65
N LYS A 181 -4.08 -10.39 -6.91
CA LYS A 181 -3.19 -9.25 -6.67
C LYS A 181 -2.65 -9.20 -5.24
N ALA A 182 -3.42 -9.64 -4.25
CA ALA A 182 -3.03 -9.63 -2.84
C ALA A 182 -2.08 -10.79 -2.53
N SER A 183 -0.90 -10.48 -1.99
CA SER A 183 0.03 -11.50 -1.46
C SER A 183 -0.51 -12.12 -0.16
N ASP A 184 0.00 -13.31 0.21
CA ASP A 184 -0.35 -13.93 1.49
C ASP A 184 0.11 -13.07 2.66
N GLY A 185 1.27 -12.42 2.53
CA GLY A 185 1.78 -11.48 3.53
C GLY A 185 0.88 -10.26 3.72
N PHE A 186 0.36 -9.69 2.62
CA PHE A 186 -0.62 -8.61 2.69
C PHE A 186 -1.87 -9.07 3.44
N ILE A 187 -2.44 -10.21 3.08
CA ILE A 187 -3.67 -10.74 3.71
C ILE A 187 -3.42 -11.02 5.20
N ARG A 188 -2.30 -11.68 5.52
CA ARG A 188 -1.88 -11.97 6.89
C ARG A 188 -1.74 -10.69 7.72
N TYR A 189 -1.09 -9.66 7.18
CA TYR A 189 -0.94 -8.38 7.86
C TYR A 189 -2.29 -7.74 8.18
N ILE A 190 -3.21 -7.71 7.21
CA ILE A 190 -4.54 -7.11 7.40
C ILE A 190 -5.39 -7.91 8.40
N ILE A 191 -5.34 -9.24 8.37
CA ILE A 191 -6.05 -10.06 9.39
C ILE A 191 -5.48 -9.77 10.78
N LYS A 192 -4.16 -9.68 10.93
CA LYS A 192 -3.52 -9.44 12.24
C LYS A 192 -3.83 -8.06 12.81
N ASN A 193 -3.74 -7.03 11.99
CA ASN A 193 -3.77 -5.62 12.46
C ASN A 193 -5.12 -4.94 12.24
N GLY A 194 -5.98 -5.51 11.40
CA GLY A 194 -7.24 -4.88 11.02
C GLY A 194 -7.04 -3.67 10.12
N ARG A 195 -8.03 -2.79 10.11
CA ARG A 195 -8.07 -1.53 9.36
C ARG A 195 -8.66 -0.44 10.24
N SER A 196 -7.86 0.49 10.71
CA SER A 196 -8.28 1.60 11.56
C SER A 196 -9.43 2.39 10.91
N ASN A 197 -10.30 2.94 11.74
CA ASN A 197 -11.50 3.67 11.33
C ASN A 197 -12.51 2.84 10.51
N THR A 198 -12.43 1.51 10.60
CA THR A 198 -13.41 0.56 10.03
C THR A 198 -13.85 -0.48 11.05
N PRO A 199 -14.95 -1.21 10.82
CA PRO A 199 -15.33 -2.34 11.67
C PRO A 199 -14.31 -3.49 11.66
N MET A 200 -13.44 -3.59 10.66
CA MET A 200 -12.42 -4.64 10.56
C MET A 200 -11.28 -4.38 11.54
N ARG A 201 -11.42 -4.87 12.75
CA ARG A 201 -10.36 -4.86 13.77
C ARG A 201 -9.37 -5.99 13.54
N GLY A 202 -8.21 -5.96 14.22
CA GLY A 202 -7.26 -7.06 14.20
C GLY A 202 -7.83 -8.32 14.89
N PHE A 203 -7.48 -9.49 14.37
CA PHE A 203 -7.99 -10.78 14.87
C PHE A 203 -6.92 -11.58 15.66
N ALA A 204 -5.64 -11.19 15.58
CA ALA A 204 -4.55 -11.94 16.16
C ALA A 204 -4.35 -11.64 17.65
N GLY A 205 -3.97 -12.67 18.40
CA GLY A 205 -3.54 -12.59 19.79
C GLY A 205 -4.64 -12.22 20.78
N PRO A 206 -4.29 -12.08 22.07
CA PRO A 206 -5.25 -11.94 23.17
C PRO A 206 -6.12 -10.67 23.11
N THR A 207 -5.65 -9.65 22.41
CA THR A 207 -6.39 -8.38 22.22
C THR A 207 -7.15 -8.35 20.90
N GLY A 208 -7.00 -9.35 20.05
CA GLY A 208 -7.71 -9.49 18.79
C GLY A 208 -9.14 -9.96 18.96
N MET A 209 -9.97 -9.72 17.93
CA MET A 209 -11.39 -10.08 17.98
C MET A 209 -11.64 -11.60 18.16
N ALA A 210 -10.73 -12.46 17.69
CA ALA A 210 -10.89 -13.91 17.77
C ALA A 210 -9.65 -14.62 18.33
N ASN A 211 -8.66 -13.88 18.84
CA ASN A 211 -7.41 -14.43 19.41
C ASN A 211 -6.72 -15.44 18.47
N LEU A 212 -6.77 -15.20 17.15
CA LEU A 212 -6.18 -16.12 16.17
C LEU A 212 -4.65 -16.18 16.33
N ASN A 213 -4.12 -17.40 16.26
CA ASN A 213 -2.70 -17.66 16.15
C ASN A 213 -2.22 -17.67 14.67
N GLU A 214 -0.92 -17.79 14.44
CA GLU A 214 -0.34 -17.74 13.09
C GLU A 214 -0.85 -18.87 12.19
N GLN A 215 -1.05 -20.07 12.72
CA GLN A 215 -1.54 -21.23 11.95
C GLN A 215 -2.98 -21.04 11.53
N GLU A 216 -3.85 -20.57 12.42
CA GLU A 216 -5.25 -20.28 12.13
C GLU A 216 -5.42 -19.20 11.07
N ILE A 217 -4.55 -18.18 11.09
CA ILE A 217 -4.49 -17.16 10.04
C ILE A 217 -4.05 -17.78 8.71
N ASP A 218 -3.03 -18.64 8.71
CA ASP A 218 -2.59 -19.34 7.51
C ASP A 218 -3.65 -20.30 6.97
N ASP A 219 -4.41 -20.98 7.84
CA ASP A 219 -5.55 -21.80 7.43
C ASP A 219 -6.60 -20.96 6.68
N ILE A 220 -6.96 -19.78 7.21
CA ILE A 220 -7.89 -18.84 6.56
C ILE A 220 -7.36 -18.40 5.20
N ILE A 221 -6.09 -18.02 5.10
CA ILE A 221 -5.49 -17.59 3.83
C ILE A 221 -5.51 -18.73 2.82
N THR A 222 -5.17 -19.96 3.24
CA THR A 222 -5.21 -21.14 2.38
C THR A 222 -6.62 -21.42 1.89
N TYR A 223 -7.64 -21.27 2.73
CA TYR A 223 -9.04 -21.35 2.31
C TYR A 223 -9.39 -20.27 1.26
N LEU A 224 -9.02 -19.01 1.50
CA LEU A 224 -9.24 -17.95 0.51
C LEU A 224 -8.60 -18.28 -0.85
N ARG A 225 -7.40 -18.89 -0.86
CA ARG A 225 -6.76 -19.33 -2.11
C ARG A 225 -7.54 -20.43 -2.84
N VAL A 226 -8.31 -21.25 -2.12
CA VAL A 226 -9.22 -22.22 -2.73
C VAL A 226 -10.39 -21.51 -3.45
N LEU A 227 -10.88 -20.40 -2.88
CA LEU A 227 -11.95 -19.59 -3.50
C LEU A 227 -11.51 -18.86 -4.78
N GLN A 228 -10.22 -18.67 -4.97
CA GLN A 228 -9.65 -17.94 -6.12
C GLN A 228 -9.87 -18.67 -7.46
N LYS A 229 -10.27 -19.93 -7.47
CA LYS A 229 -10.38 -20.80 -8.65
C LYS A 229 -11.55 -20.42 -9.55
#